data_3f8ebe2bec95a024d1b246f4e8e3d70b
#
_entry.id   3f8ebe2bec95a024d1b246f4e8e3d70b
#
_cell.length_a   1.000
_cell.length_b   1.000
_cell.length_c   1.000
_cell.angle_alpha   90.00
_cell.angle_beta   90.00
_cell.angle_gamma   90.00
#
_symmetry.space_group_name_H-M   'P 1'
#
loop_
_entity.id
_entity.type
_entity.pdbx_description
1 polymer ?
#
loop_
_entity_poly.entity_id
_entity_poly.type
_entity_poly.pdbx_seq_one_letter_code
_entity_poly.pdbx_strand_id
1 'polypeptide(L)'
;MCIRDRIEALSGHSYHESEKTEVAMRVIADHIRAISFSIADGQLPSNVKAGYVIRRILRRAVRYGYTFLGFNEPFLCRLVSQLADDMGGAYPELRSQQTLIETVIREEEFAFLRTLDRGIRMMDDYLAKAADTKVIDGKDAFVLYDTYGFPIDLTELIASENGCRVDLEGFNAELAKQKERARQATSNEFGDWVQYHDAEGSEFIGYDYLELEGASLIKQRTVKQKNKVMYQLVFDRTPFYAEMGGQVGDTGYIESESGERINILNTVKENDLTIHIAERIPSDCTESFSLRVDSERRLKIAANHTATHLLDHALREVLGKHVEQKGSFVGPDYFRFDFSHFSKMTDEELEKTEQLVNRLIRLDSPLEENREATMEEANAMGAIALFGEKYGDRVRVVKFGDSVELCGGTHASATGRIGMFSIVSEGAVAAGVRRIEALTGEAAWRHFRAVQDSMKSARAFFNNTPDLTEAIRKMVEENAGYKKEIEDFVQAETARIAEKLEKEAKDINGIKVVSISAPMDPAMVKNAAAILQKKMQNFMLAAAVEFEKKPGLVLMYSPDLVEKGKNAGKDIREAAKCILGGGGGQPGLATAGGKNTEGLKDALAKMIELGTA
;
A
#
# COMPACT_ATOMS: atom_id res chain seq x y z
N MET A 1 -26.05 -13.92 31.05
CA MET A 1 -26.39 -13.72 29.61
C MET A 1 -25.44 -14.61 28.82
N CYS A 2 -25.93 -15.52 27.97
CA CYS A 2 -25.02 -16.36 27.16
C CYS A 2 -24.67 -15.65 25.84
N ILE A 3 -23.70 -16.19 25.11
CA ILE A 3 -23.28 -15.62 23.81
C ILE A 3 -24.45 -15.44 22.85
N ARG A 4 -25.41 -16.36 22.79
CA ARG A 4 -26.59 -16.26 21.92
C ARG A 4 -27.49 -15.08 22.32
N ASP A 5 -27.78 -14.92 23.61
CA ASP A 5 -28.56 -13.78 24.12
C ASP A 5 -27.87 -12.45 23.75
N ARG A 6 -26.53 -12.43 23.76
CA ARG A 6 -25.75 -11.25 23.34
C ARG A 6 -25.88 -10.98 21.84
N ILE A 7 -25.92 -12.04 21.01
CA ILE A 7 -26.13 -11.89 19.55
C ILE A 7 -27.56 -11.36 19.30
N GLU A 8 -28.58 -11.88 19.96
CA GLU A 8 -29.96 -11.37 19.89
C GLU A 8 -30.03 -9.87 20.23
N ALA A 9 -29.42 -9.49 21.36
CA ALA A 9 -29.39 -8.10 21.80
C ALA A 9 -28.66 -7.15 20.83
N LEU A 10 -27.63 -7.62 20.11
CA LEU A 10 -26.87 -6.83 19.15
C LEU A 10 -27.56 -6.76 17.79
N SER A 11 -28.21 -7.83 17.33
CA SER A 11 -28.84 -7.92 16.01
C SER A 11 -30.28 -7.41 15.99
N GLY A 12 -30.97 -7.47 17.12
CA GLY A 12 -32.41 -7.23 17.21
C GLY A 12 -33.28 -8.40 16.72
N HIS A 13 -32.68 -9.53 16.31
CA HIS A 13 -33.37 -10.74 15.88
C HIS A 13 -33.52 -11.74 17.03
N SER A 14 -34.63 -12.44 17.11
CA SER A 14 -34.81 -13.53 18.07
C SER A 14 -34.26 -14.85 17.54
N TYR A 15 -33.66 -15.65 18.42
CA TYR A 15 -33.09 -16.96 18.07
C TYR A 15 -34.06 -17.88 17.33
N HIS A 16 -35.30 -17.93 17.74
CA HIS A 16 -36.36 -18.77 17.16
C HIS A 16 -37.16 -18.09 16.03
N GLU A 17 -36.71 -16.98 15.50
CA GLU A 17 -37.40 -16.23 14.46
C GLU A 17 -37.48 -16.99 13.12
N SER A 18 -36.42 -17.68 12.74
CA SER A 18 -36.37 -18.55 11.58
C SER A 18 -35.23 -19.57 11.69
N GLU A 19 -35.30 -20.66 10.91
CA GLU A 19 -34.22 -21.65 10.82
C GLU A 19 -32.88 -21.02 10.43
N LYS A 20 -32.90 -20.06 9.51
CA LYS A 20 -31.69 -19.35 9.07
C LYS A 20 -31.07 -18.51 10.19
N THR A 21 -31.90 -17.84 10.98
CA THR A 21 -31.47 -17.06 12.14
C THR A 21 -30.87 -17.96 13.21
N GLU A 22 -31.54 -19.11 13.51
CA GLU A 22 -31.02 -20.11 14.45
C GLU A 22 -29.64 -20.64 14.04
N VAL A 23 -29.46 -21.01 12.75
CA VAL A 23 -28.20 -21.51 12.21
C VAL A 23 -27.13 -20.43 12.30
N ALA A 24 -27.44 -19.19 11.90
CA ALA A 24 -26.51 -18.07 11.96
C ALA A 24 -25.99 -17.82 13.38
N MET A 25 -26.88 -17.75 14.37
CA MET A 25 -26.50 -17.52 15.76
C MET A 25 -25.70 -18.68 16.36
N ARG A 26 -26.00 -19.93 15.98
CA ARG A 26 -25.18 -21.10 16.39
C ARG A 26 -23.79 -21.08 15.80
N VAL A 27 -23.68 -20.78 14.51
CA VAL A 27 -22.37 -20.64 13.81
C VAL A 27 -21.53 -19.55 14.46
N ILE A 28 -22.11 -18.38 14.70
CA ILE A 28 -21.40 -17.25 15.31
C ILE A 28 -20.95 -17.61 16.73
N ALA A 29 -21.82 -18.20 17.55
CA ALA A 29 -21.51 -18.59 18.94
C ALA A 29 -20.41 -19.67 19.04
N ASP A 30 -20.37 -20.62 18.11
CA ASP A 30 -19.32 -21.63 18.05
C ASP A 30 -18.01 -21.03 17.56
N HIS A 31 -18.07 -20.24 16.50
CA HIS A 31 -16.88 -19.70 15.84
C HIS A 31 -16.17 -18.64 16.69
N ILE A 32 -16.91 -17.76 17.40
CA ILE A 32 -16.25 -16.76 18.27
C ILE A 32 -15.42 -17.43 19.36
N ARG A 33 -15.89 -18.56 19.90
CA ARG A 33 -15.14 -19.35 20.87
C ARG A 33 -13.85 -19.88 20.24
N ALA A 34 -13.93 -20.59 19.11
CA ALA A 34 -12.77 -21.17 18.44
C ALA A 34 -11.73 -20.11 18.06
N ILE A 35 -12.17 -18.97 17.53
CA ILE A 35 -11.30 -17.85 17.13
C ILE A 35 -10.61 -17.26 18.36
N SER A 36 -11.35 -16.96 19.42
CA SER A 36 -10.82 -16.29 20.62
C SER A 36 -9.78 -17.14 21.35
N PHE A 37 -10.03 -18.44 21.51
CA PHE A 37 -9.03 -19.36 22.09
C PHE A 37 -7.80 -19.50 21.20
N SER A 38 -7.95 -19.62 19.88
CA SER A 38 -6.81 -19.68 18.97
C SER A 38 -5.95 -18.43 19.06
N ILE A 39 -6.56 -17.24 19.16
CA ILE A 39 -5.83 -15.98 19.31
C ILE A 39 -5.14 -15.91 20.68
N ALA A 40 -5.82 -16.35 21.75
CA ALA A 40 -5.23 -16.42 23.09
C ALA A 40 -4.01 -17.35 23.14
N ASP A 41 -4.00 -18.43 22.33
CA ASP A 41 -2.87 -19.36 22.17
C ASP A 41 -1.78 -18.83 21.20
N GLY A 42 -1.87 -17.56 20.77
CA GLY A 42 -0.90 -16.93 19.87
C GLY A 42 -1.09 -17.23 18.39
N GLN A 43 -2.16 -17.96 17.99
CA GLN A 43 -2.45 -18.26 16.59
C GLN A 43 -3.29 -17.16 15.96
N LEU A 44 -2.68 -16.31 15.13
CA LEU A 44 -3.35 -15.17 14.52
C LEU A 44 -3.92 -15.49 13.13
N PRO A 45 -5.05 -14.87 12.73
CA PRO A 45 -5.56 -14.97 11.36
C PRO A 45 -4.50 -14.57 10.34
N SER A 46 -4.26 -15.40 9.32
CA SER A 46 -3.28 -15.13 8.27
C SER A 46 -3.67 -15.78 6.94
N ASN A 47 -2.83 -15.63 5.90
CA ASN A 47 -3.06 -16.25 4.58
C ASN A 47 -2.45 -17.67 4.46
N VAL A 48 -1.75 -18.15 5.49
CA VAL A 48 -1.00 -19.41 5.43
C VAL A 48 -1.18 -20.26 6.69
N LYS A 49 -0.97 -21.57 6.56
CA LYS A 49 -0.93 -22.55 7.67
C LYS A 49 -2.18 -22.45 8.58
N ALA A 50 -1.99 -22.59 9.90
CA ALA A 50 -3.09 -22.53 10.89
C ALA A 50 -3.85 -21.21 10.88
N GLY A 51 -3.17 -20.08 10.69
CA GLY A 51 -3.81 -18.77 10.63
C GLY A 51 -4.80 -18.61 9.47
N TYR A 52 -4.60 -19.32 8.36
CA TYR A 52 -5.58 -19.38 7.27
C TYR A 52 -6.89 -20.03 7.71
N VAL A 53 -6.82 -21.10 8.50
CA VAL A 53 -8.00 -21.78 9.02
C VAL A 53 -8.79 -20.86 9.95
N ILE A 54 -8.11 -20.15 10.85
CA ILE A 54 -8.73 -19.20 11.78
C ILE A 54 -9.41 -18.07 11.02
N ARG A 55 -8.72 -17.48 10.03
CA ARG A 55 -9.27 -16.45 9.14
C ARG A 55 -10.51 -16.93 8.41
N ARG A 56 -10.52 -18.16 7.91
CA ARG A 56 -11.64 -18.77 7.23
C ARG A 56 -12.86 -18.92 8.15
N ILE A 57 -12.66 -19.40 9.38
CA ILE A 57 -13.71 -19.54 10.40
C ILE A 57 -14.29 -18.15 10.74
N LEU A 58 -13.43 -17.15 10.92
CA LEU A 58 -13.85 -15.77 11.21
C LEU A 58 -14.69 -15.20 10.06
N ARG A 59 -14.22 -15.27 8.82
CA ARG A 59 -14.95 -14.77 7.65
C ARG A 59 -16.30 -15.48 7.45
N ARG A 60 -16.37 -16.77 7.78
CA ARG A 60 -17.63 -17.50 7.76
C ARG A 60 -18.62 -16.92 8.78
N ALA A 61 -18.20 -16.67 10.01
CA ALA A 61 -19.06 -16.07 11.03
C ALA A 61 -19.51 -14.65 10.64
N VAL A 62 -18.62 -13.81 10.11
CA VAL A 62 -18.94 -12.46 9.62
C VAL A 62 -19.99 -12.52 8.50
N ARG A 63 -19.83 -13.43 7.55
CA ARG A 63 -20.81 -13.61 6.45
C ARG A 63 -22.18 -14.00 6.98
N TYR A 64 -22.26 -14.93 7.95
CA TYR A 64 -23.56 -15.31 8.54
C TYR A 64 -24.22 -14.14 9.26
N GLY A 65 -23.45 -13.35 9.99
CA GLY A 65 -23.96 -12.13 10.64
C GLY A 65 -24.46 -11.10 9.63
N TYR A 66 -23.67 -10.86 8.57
CA TYR A 66 -24.04 -9.92 7.51
C TYR A 66 -25.32 -10.38 6.76
N THR A 67 -25.36 -11.63 6.32
CA THR A 67 -26.42 -12.12 5.42
C THR A 67 -27.76 -12.35 6.16
N PHE A 68 -27.71 -12.84 7.39
CA PHE A 68 -28.91 -13.32 8.09
C PHE A 68 -29.31 -12.50 9.31
N LEU A 69 -28.38 -11.68 9.84
CA LEU A 69 -28.63 -10.86 11.03
C LEU A 69 -28.45 -9.37 10.77
N GLY A 70 -28.17 -8.96 9.52
CA GLY A 70 -28.10 -7.55 9.09
C GLY A 70 -26.90 -6.76 9.62
N PHE A 71 -25.87 -7.41 10.14
CA PHE A 71 -24.67 -6.72 10.61
C PHE A 71 -23.84 -6.19 9.43
N ASN A 72 -23.69 -4.89 9.33
CA ASN A 72 -22.88 -4.20 8.33
C ASN A 72 -21.61 -3.53 8.89
N GLU A 73 -21.41 -3.64 10.21
CA GLU A 73 -20.25 -3.17 10.96
C GLU A 73 -19.65 -4.31 11.78
N PRO A 74 -18.39 -4.21 12.27
CA PRO A 74 -17.78 -5.20 13.13
C PRO A 74 -18.63 -5.50 14.38
N PHE A 75 -18.98 -6.75 14.58
CA PHE A 75 -19.84 -7.21 15.67
C PHE A 75 -19.27 -8.39 16.46
N LEU A 76 -18.49 -9.29 15.83
CA LEU A 76 -17.88 -10.44 16.52
C LEU A 76 -16.96 -9.99 17.65
N CYS A 77 -16.16 -8.95 17.42
CA CYS A 77 -15.30 -8.37 18.45
C CYS A 77 -16.08 -7.95 19.71
N ARG A 78 -17.37 -7.56 19.57
CA ARG A 78 -18.23 -7.16 20.67
C ARG A 78 -18.79 -8.35 21.48
N LEU A 79 -18.56 -9.58 21.02
CA LEU A 79 -18.92 -10.80 21.72
C LEU A 79 -17.80 -11.33 22.62
N VAL A 80 -16.56 -10.85 22.43
CA VAL A 80 -15.38 -11.33 23.17
C VAL A 80 -15.50 -11.04 24.67
N SER A 81 -16.01 -9.86 25.04
CA SER A 81 -16.22 -9.51 26.44
C SER A 81 -17.19 -10.50 27.13
N GLN A 82 -18.29 -10.87 26.47
CA GLN A 82 -19.23 -11.85 26.98
C GLN A 82 -18.59 -13.25 27.12
N LEU A 83 -17.76 -13.64 26.13
CA LEU A 83 -17.03 -14.91 26.21
C LEU A 83 -16.03 -14.93 27.38
N ALA A 84 -15.32 -13.82 27.60
CA ALA A 84 -14.42 -13.67 28.73
C ALA A 84 -15.16 -13.70 30.09
N ASP A 85 -16.37 -13.17 30.15
CA ASP A 85 -17.21 -13.27 31.36
C ASP A 85 -17.70 -14.70 31.59
N ASP A 86 -18.13 -15.39 30.54
CA ASP A 86 -18.67 -16.76 30.64
C ASP A 86 -17.58 -17.80 30.94
N MET A 87 -16.38 -17.67 30.36
CA MET A 87 -15.34 -18.70 30.37
C MET A 87 -14.03 -18.28 31.05
N GLY A 88 -13.77 -16.99 31.22
CA GLY A 88 -12.51 -16.47 31.75
C GLY A 88 -12.22 -16.80 33.21
N GLY A 89 -13.19 -17.40 33.93
CA GLY A 89 -12.94 -17.97 35.26
C GLY A 89 -12.16 -19.29 35.21
N ALA A 90 -12.44 -20.11 34.20
CA ALA A 90 -11.73 -21.38 33.95
C ALA A 90 -10.51 -21.20 33.01
N TYR A 91 -10.54 -20.18 32.18
CA TYR A 91 -9.51 -19.87 31.15
C TYR A 91 -9.07 -18.41 31.30
N PRO A 92 -8.15 -18.11 32.23
CA PRO A 92 -7.73 -16.74 32.56
C PRO A 92 -7.09 -15.99 31.37
N GLU A 93 -6.53 -16.71 30.41
CA GLU A 93 -5.93 -16.17 29.19
C GLU A 93 -6.94 -15.36 28.35
N LEU A 94 -8.21 -15.74 28.35
CA LEU A 94 -9.25 -14.97 27.67
C LEU A 94 -9.44 -13.56 28.26
N ARG A 95 -9.31 -13.43 29.59
CA ARG A 95 -9.39 -12.12 30.27
C ARG A 95 -8.09 -11.31 30.09
N SER A 96 -6.95 -11.96 30.28
CA SER A 96 -5.64 -11.29 30.19
C SER A 96 -5.33 -10.78 28.78
N GLN A 97 -5.88 -11.42 27.74
CA GLN A 97 -5.68 -11.07 26.34
C GLN A 97 -6.95 -10.51 25.66
N GLN A 98 -7.99 -10.18 26.42
CA GLN A 98 -9.28 -9.74 25.87
C GLN A 98 -9.11 -8.59 24.85
N THR A 99 -8.37 -7.54 25.20
CA THR A 99 -8.13 -6.39 24.32
C THR A 99 -7.45 -6.79 23.02
N LEU A 100 -6.48 -7.70 23.08
CA LEU A 100 -5.82 -8.24 21.90
C LEU A 100 -6.80 -8.98 21.01
N ILE A 101 -7.59 -9.91 21.59
CA ILE A 101 -8.58 -10.73 20.87
C ILE A 101 -9.61 -9.82 20.19
N GLU A 102 -10.18 -8.84 20.92
CA GLU A 102 -11.14 -7.88 20.38
C GLU A 102 -10.56 -7.08 19.20
N THR A 103 -9.31 -6.63 19.32
CA THR A 103 -8.64 -5.84 18.30
C THR A 103 -8.39 -6.67 17.03
N VAL A 104 -7.83 -7.88 17.18
CA VAL A 104 -7.57 -8.80 16.07
C VAL A 104 -8.85 -9.12 15.29
N ILE A 105 -9.91 -9.49 16.01
CA ILE A 105 -11.20 -9.83 15.39
C ILE A 105 -11.77 -8.60 14.68
N ARG A 106 -11.75 -7.43 15.30
CA ARG A 106 -12.28 -6.18 14.73
C ARG A 106 -11.60 -5.81 13.40
N GLU A 107 -10.30 -5.88 13.36
CA GLU A 107 -9.53 -5.54 12.15
C GLU A 107 -9.79 -6.52 11.00
N GLU A 108 -9.86 -7.83 11.28
CA GLU A 108 -10.22 -8.83 10.28
C GLU A 108 -11.67 -8.68 9.79
N GLU A 109 -12.63 -8.40 10.69
CA GLU A 109 -14.01 -8.10 10.33
C GLU A 109 -14.09 -6.86 9.43
N PHE A 110 -13.45 -5.77 9.84
CA PHE A 110 -13.46 -4.51 9.10
C PHE A 110 -12.87 -4.68 7.70
N ALA A 111 -11.71 -5.36 7.61
CA ALA A 111 -11.07 -5.62 6.33
C ALA A 111 -11.95 -6.48 5.40
N PHE A 112 -12.64 -7.47 5.95
CA PHE A 112 -13.50 -8.36 5.17
C PHE A 112 -14.82 -7.71 4.77
N LEU A 113 -15.48 -6.98 5.67
CA LEU A 113 -16.74 -6.27 5.39
C LEU A 113 -16.59 -5.26 4.23
N ARG A 114 -15.44 -4.62 4.08
CA ARG A 114 -15.16 -3.71 2.95
C ARG A 114 -15.26 -4.38 1.57
N THR A 115 -15.00 -5.67 1.49
CA THR A 115 -15.04 -6.44 0.23
C THR A 115 -16.25 -7.35 0.13
N LEU A 116 -16.87 -7.67 1.26
CA LEU A 116 -17.96 -8.65 1.39
C LEU A 116 -19.19 -8.27 0.56
N ASP A 117 -19.68 -7.05 0.70
CA ASP A 117 -20.88 -6.56 -0.03
C ASP A 117 -20.69 -6.70 -1.56
N ARG A 118 -19.55 -6.27 -2.05
CA ARG A 118 -19.23 -6.38 -3.48
C ARG A 118 -19.03 -7.83 -3.92
N GLY A 119 -18.40 -8.64 -3.08
CA GLY A 119 -18.19 -10.06 -3.36
C GLY A 119 -19.51 -10.83 -3.40
N ILE A 120 -20.46 -10.52 -2.51
CA ILE A 120 -21.82 -11.13 -2.51
C ILE A 120 -22.57 -10.74 -3.79
N ARG A 121 -22.59 -9.47 -4.18
CA ARG A 121 -23.23 -9.04 -5.44
C ARG A 121 -22.66 -9.74 -6.68
N MET A 122 -21.32 -9.89 -6.74
CA MET A 122 -20.70 -10.65 -7.82
C MET A 122 -21.06 -12.13 -7.77
N MET A 123 -21.15 -12.70 -6.58
CA MET A 123 -21.58 -14.07 -6.40
C MET A 123 -23.02 -14.28 -6.92
N ASP A 124 -23.92 -13.33 -6.64
CA ASP A 124 -25.29 -13.35 -7.15
C ASP A 124 -25.31 -13.30 -8.70
N ASP A 125 -24.47 -12.46 -9.33
CA ASP A 125 -24.30 -12.40 -10.78
C ASP A 125 -23.78 -13.73 -11.35
N TYR A 126 -22.83 -14.38 -10.66
CA TYR A 126 -22.29 -15.69 -11.10
C TYR A 126 -23.30 -16.83 -10.88
N LEU A 127 -24.10 -16.79 -9.83
CA LEU A 127 -25.19 -17.72 -9.62
C LEU A 127 -26.27 -17.57 -10.71
N ALA A 128 -26.60 -16.34 -11.10
CA ALA A 128 -27.53 -16.07 -12.19
C ALA A 128 -27.00 -16.60 -13.54
N LYS A 129 -25.70 -16.44 -13.85
CA LYS A 129 -25.06 -17.03 -15.02
C LYS A 129 -25.06 -18.56 -14.99
N ALA A 130 -24.93 -19.15 -13.81
CA ALA A 130 -24.89 -20.60 -13.59
C ALA A 130 -26.29 -21.22 -13.48
N ALA A 131 -27.39 -20.48 -13.70
CA ALA A 131 -28.76 -20.96 -13.49
C ALA A 131 -29.07 -22.25 -14.26
N ASP A 132 -28.60 -22.38 -15.49
CA ASP A 132 -28.82 -23.54 -16.35
C ASP A 132 -27.83 -24.67 -16.09
N THR A 133 -26.55 -24.33 -15.92
CA THR A 133 -25.45 -25.32 -15.79
C THR A 133 -25.33 -25.86 -14.36
N LYS A 134 -25.83 -25.13 -13.36
CA LYS A 134 -25.62 -25.39 -11.94
C LYS A 134 -24.15 -25.46 -11.54
N VAL A 135 -23.25 -24.84 -12.34
CA VAL A 135 -21.81 -24.83 -12.09
C VAL A 135 -21.28 -23.40 -12.28
N ILE A 136 -20.65 -22.85 -11.24
CA ILE A 136 -19.92 -21.58 -11.30
C ILE A 136 -18.57 -21.86 -11.95
N ASP A 137 -18.22 -21.08 -12.97
CA ASP A 137 -16.95 -21.20 -13.71
C ASP A 137 -15.75 -20.97 -12.78
N GLY A 138 -14.68 -21.77 -12.96
CA GLY A 138 -13.49 -21.70 -12.14
C GLY A 138 -12.75 -20.37 -12.23
N LYS A 139 -12.82 -19.65 -13.38
CA LYS A 139 -12.25 -18.28 -13.50
C LYS A 139 -13.04 -17.27 -12.70
N ASP A 140 -14.38 -17.36 -12.71
CA ASP A 140 -15.23 -16.48 -11.92
C ASP A 140 -14.99 -16.70 -10.41
N ALA A 141 -14.83 -17.96 -9.98
CA ALA A 141 -14.44 -18.30 -8.62
C ALA A 141 -13.03 -17.80 -8.26
N PHE A 142 -12.08 -17.84 -9.20
CA PHE A 142 -10.73 -17.30 -9.01
C PHE A 142 -10.73 -15.76 -8.86
N VAL A 143 -11.57 -15.04 -9.59
CA VAL A 143 -11.73 -13.59 -9.42
C VAL A 143 -12.26 -13.23 -8.03
N LEU A 144 -13.24 -13.98 -7.51
CA LEU A 144 -13.72 -13.82 -6.13
C LEU A 144 -12.61 -14.03 -5.11
N TYR A 145 -11.77 -15.03 -5.31
CA TYR A 145 -10.65 -15.35 -4.42
C TYR A 145 -9.53 -14.30 -4.48
N ASP A 146 -9.03 -13.98 -5.68
CA ASP A 146 -7.84 -13.16 -5.88
C ASP A 146 -8.11 -11.66 -5.67
N THR A 147 -9.26 -11.18 -6.19
CA THR A 147 -9.59 -9.75 -6.19
C THR A 147 -10.40 -9.33 -4.96
N TYR A 148 -11.33 -10.17 -4.51
CA TYR A 148 -12.26 -9.81 -3.42
C TYR A 148 -11.94 -10.52 -2.11
N GLY A 149 -10.93 -11.38 -2.09
CA GLY A 149 -10.51 -12.08 -0.88
C GLY A 149 -11.57 -13.05 -0.35
N PHE A 150 -12.46 -13.55 -1.23
CA PHE A 150 -13.41 -14.61 -0.90
C PHE A 150 -12.67 -15.95 -0.87
N PRO A 151 -12.57 -16.61 0.28
CA PRO A 151 -12.02 -17.95 0.33
C PRO A 151 -12.84 -18.89 -0.57
N ILE A 152 -12.17 -19.83 -1.26
CA ILE A 152 -12.84 -20.73 -2.20
C ILE A 152 -13.94 -21.56 -1.52
N ASP A 153 -13.72 -21.99 -0.28
CA ASP A 153 -14.72 -22.74 0.51
C ASP A 153 -15.95 -21.90 0.86
N LEU A 154 -15.82 -20.58 0.98
CA LEU A 154 -16.96 -19.68 1.15
C LEU A 154 -17.76 -19.56 -0.15
N THR A 155 -17.08 -19.51 -1.30
CA THR A 155 -17.70 -19.55 -2.63
C THR A 155 -18.44 -20.87 -2.85
N GLU A 156 -17.83 -22.01 -2.47
CA GLU A 156 -18.46 -23.34 -2.53
C GLU A 156 -19.70 -23.42 -1.61
N LEU A 157 -19.61 -22.88 -0.40
CA LEU A 157 -20.72 -22.86 0.56
C LEU A 157 -21.92 -22.10 0.00
N ILE A 158 -21.69 -20.87 -0.52
CA ILE A 158 -22.77 -20.05 -1.09
C ILE A 158 -23.35 -20.72 -2.35
N ALA A 159 -22.50 -21.28 -3.21
CA ALA A 159 -22.95 -22.03 -4.37
C ALA A 159 -23.86 -23.21 -3.97
N SER A 160 -23.42 -24.00 -2.99
CA SER A 160 -24.19 -25.14 -2.46
C SER A 160 -25.53 -24.73 -1.85
N GLU A 161 -25.60 -23.65 -1.07
CA GLU A 161 -26.83 -23.08 -0.52
C GLU A 161 -27.83 -22.69 -1.64
N ASN A 162 -27.36 -22.38 -2.83
CA ASN A 162 -28.17 -22.04 -4.02
C ASN A 162 -28.29 -23.19 -5.03
N GLY A 163 -27.96 -24.42 -4.65
CA GLY A 163 -28.09 -25.60 -5.49
C GLY A 163 -27.11 -25.63 -6.68
N CYS A 164 -26.00 -24.92 -6.56
CA CYS A 164 -24.90 -24.88 -7.53
C CYS A 164 -23.64 -25.52 -6.95
N ARG A 165 -22.68 -25.83 -7.82
CA ARG A 165 -21.31 -26.26 -7.47
C ARG A 165 -20.29 -25.33 -8.12
N VAL A 166 -19.05 -25.37 -7.66
CA VAL A 166 -17.94 -24.61 -8.24
C VAL A 166 -17.04 -25.54 -9.06
N ASP A 167 -16.57 -25.06 -10.21
CA ASP A 167 -15.54 -25.73 -10.99
C ASP A 167 -14.17 -25.54 -10.33
N LEU A 168 -13.82 -26.46 -9.42
CA LEU A 168 -12.55 -26.44 -8.69
C LEU A 168 -11.34 -26.76 -9.57
N GLU A 169 -11.53 -27.54 -10.66
CA GLU A 169 -10.43 -27.83 -11.60
C GLU A 169 -10.04 -26.56 -12.36
N GLY A 170 -11.02 -25.82 -12.88
CA GLY A 170 -10.80 -24.53 -13.53
C GLY A 170 -10.19 -23.49 -12.56
N PHE A 171 -10.67 -23.42 -11.33
CA PHE A 171 -10.10 -22.57 -10.29
C PHE A 171 -8.62 -22.89 -10.03
N ASN A 172 -8.28 -24.17 -9.83
CA ASN A 172 -6.90 -24.59 -9.59
C ASN A 172 -5.99 -24.34 -10.80
N ALA A 173 -6.52 -24.45 -12.02
CA ALA A 173 -5.79 -24.13 -13.24
C ALA A 173 -5.42 -22.64 -13.32
N GLU A 174 -6.33 -21.73 -12.96
CA GLU A 174 -6.02 -20.29 -12.90
C GLU A 174 -5.02 -19.95 -11.78
N LEU A 175 -5.16 -20.59 -10.61
CA LEU A 175 -4.20 -20.46 -9.52
C LEU A 175 -2.80 -20.95 -9.92
N ALA A 176 -2.71 -22.05 -10.66
CA ALA A 176 -1.45 -22.58 -11.19
C ALA A 176 -0.83 -21.61 -12.22
N LYS A 177 -1.63 -21.02 -13.11
CA LYS A 177 -1.16 -20.01 -14.08
C LYS A 177 -0.59 -18.76 -13.39
N GLN A 178 -1.20 -18.32 -12.30
CA GLN A 178 -0.69 -17.19 -11.52
C GLN A 178 0.68 -17.54 -10.91
N LYS A 179 0.81 -18.73 -10.29
CA LYS A 179 2.08 -19.22 -9.74
C LYS A 179 3.16 -19.39 -10.80
N GLU A 180 2.80 -19.90 -11.98
CA GLU A 180 3.73 -20.11 -13.08
C GLU A 180 4.23 -18.79 -13.67
N ARG A 181 3.36 -17.76 -13.85
CA ARG A 181 3.79 -16.41 -14.26
C ARG A 181 4.81 -15.82 -13.28
N ALA A 182 4.64 -16.06 -11.98
CA ALA A 182 5.59 -15.65 -10.95
C ALA A 182 6.93 -16.40 -11.07
N ARG A 183 6.91 -17.71 -11.43
CA ARG A 183 8.12 -18.52 -11.63
C ARG A 183 8.86 -18.20 -12.94
N GLN A 184 8.15 -17.97 -14.05
CA GLN A 184 8.77 -17.66 -15.35
C GLN A 184 9.51 -16.32 -15.37
N ALA A 185 9.21 -15.42 -14.44
CA ALA A 185 10.00 -14.19 -14.25
C ALA A 185 11.44 -14.47 -13.79
N THR A 186 11.77 -15.68 -13.32
CA THR A 186 13.03 -16.08 -12.66
C THR A 186 13.68 -17.32 -13.27
N SER A 187 13.40 -17.72 -14.53
CA SER A 187 14.03 -18.89 -15.13
C SER A 187 15.52 -18.65 -15.41
N ASN A 188 16.38 -19.40 -14.71
CA ASN A 188 17.81 -19.47 -14.93
C ASN A 188 18.14 -20.79 -15.65
N GLU A 189 19.00 -20.74 -16.67
CA GLU A 189 19.62 -21.92 -17.26
C GLU A 189 20.97 -22.17 -16.60
N PHE A 190 21.11 -23.30 -15.95
CA PHE A 190 22.34 -23.70 -15.27
C PHE A 190 23.16 -24.62 -16.16
N GLY A 191 24.45 -24.32 -16.32
CA GLY A 191 25.43 -25.25 -16.88
C GLY A 191 25.85 -26.30 -15.83
N ASP A 192 26.55 -27.32 -16.30
CA ASP A 192 27.10 -28.37 -15.41
C ASP A 192 28.23 -27.82 -14.54
N TRP A 193 28.41 -28.44 -13.35
CA TRP A 193 29.52 -28.12 -12.48
C TRP A 193 30.83 -28.71 -13.04
N VAL A 194 31.85 -27.88 -13.15
CA VAL A 194 33.22 -28.27 -13.41
C VAL A 194 33.96 -28.30 -12.07
N GLN A 195 34.47 -29.45 -11.66
CA GLN A 195 35.15 -29.66 -10.38
C GLN A 195 36.66 -29.62 -10.55
N TYR A 196 37.36 -28.99 -9.61
CA TYR A 196 38.82 -28.82 -9.59
C TYR A 196 39.45 -29.49 -8.39
N HIS A 197 38.78 -29.47 -7.23
CA HIS A 197 39.26 -30.06 -5.98
C HIS A 197 38.19 -30.91 -5.31
N ASP A 198 38.60 -32.02 -4.66
CA ASP A 198 37.69 -32.85 -3.87
C ASP A 198 37.54 -32.25 -2.46
N ALA A 199 36.46 -31.50 -2.24
CA ALA A 199 36.06 -31.04 -0.93
C ALA A 199 34.54 -31.18 -0.78
N GLU A 200 34.10 -31.62 0.40
CA GLU A 200 32.67 -31.90 0.66
C GLU A 200 31.83 -30.66 1.00
N GLY A 201 32.46 -29.49 1.25
CA GLY A 201 31.73 -28.30 1.67
C GLY A 201 32.55 -27.01 1.59
N SER A 202 31.92 -25.92 1.96
CA SER A 202 32.50 -24.59 2.07
C SER A 202 32.40 -24.09 3.50
N GLU A 203 33.56 -23.96 4.21
CA GLU A 203 33.61 -23.44 5.57
C GLU A 203 33.42 -21.91 5.57
N PHE A 204 32.43 -21.42 6.33
CA PHE A 204 32.23 -19.98 6.51
C PHE A 204 33.01 -19.45 7.70
N ILE A 205 33.99 -18.59 7.45
CA ILE A 205 34.82 -17.92 8.45
C ILE A 205 34.53 -16.44 8.65
N GLY A 206 33.49 -15.94 7.98
CA GLY A 206 33.18 -14.49 7.84
C GLY A 206 32.54 -13.85 9.07
N TYR A 207 32.37 -14.55 10.19
CA TYR A 207 32.06 -13.92 11.47
C TYR A 207 33.30 -13.23 12.08
N ASP A 208 34.49 -13.80 11.84
CA ASP A 208 35.76 -13.36 12.45
C ASP A 208 36.65 -12.62 11.45
N TYR A 209 36.59 -13.01 10.16
CA TYR A 209 37.51 -12.54 9.14
C TYR A 209 36.77 -11.98 7.94
N LEU A 210 37.27 -10.88 7.36
CA LEU A 210 36.78 -10.29 6.10
C LEU A 210 37.70 -10.59 4.93
N GLU A 211 38.85 -11.17 5.20
CA GLU A 211 39.87 -11.53 4.23
C GLU A 211 40.34 -12.95 4.51
N LEU A 212 40.70 -13.68 3.47
CA LEU A 212 41.26 -15.02 3.52
C LEU A 212 42.31 -15.18 2.44
N GLU A 213 43.47 -15.66 2.81
CA GLU A 213 44.53 -16.07 1.89
C GLU A 213 44.52 -17.58 1.69
N GLY A 214 44.88 -18.06 0.52
CA GLY A 214 45.08 -19.47 0.27
C GLY A 214 43.80 -20.31 0.18
N ALA A 215 42.70 -19.74 -0.33
CA ALA A 215 41.48 -20.50 -0.60
C ALA A 215 41.60 -21.27 -1.92
N SER A 216 41.04 -22.50 -1.95
CA SER A 216 41.01 -23.34 -3.15
C SER A 216 39.62 -23.30 -3.79
N LEU A 217 39.57 -23.10 -5.11
CA LEU A 217 38.34 -23.17 -5.88
C LEU A 217 37.94 -24.65 -6.03
N ILE A 218 36.84 -25.08 -5.40
CA ILE A 218 36.30 -26.43 -5.47
C ILE A 218 35.70 -26.72 -6.84
N LYS A 219 34.76 -25.85 -7.26
CA LYS A 219 34.01 -26.02 -8.50
C LYS A 219 33.42 -24.71 -9.02
N GLN A 220 33.11 -24.70 -10.30
CA GLN A 220 32.45 -23.58 -10.96
C GLN A 220 31.39 -24.05 -11.95
N ARG A 221 30.40 -23.17 -12.25
CA ARG A 221 29.46 -23.34 -13.37
C ARG A 221 29.05 -22.00 -13.94
N THR A 222 28.54 -22.07 -15.19
CA THR A 222 27.94 -20.92 -15.87
C THR A 222 26.44 -20.88 -15.63
N VAL A 223 25.89 -19.69 -15.41
CA VAL A 223 24.44 -19.47 -15.29
C VAL A 223 24.01 -18.42 -16.29
N LYS A 224 23.04 -18.74 -17.12
CA LYS A 224 22.42 -17.80 -18.05
C LYS A 224 21.08 -17.33 -17.50
N GLN A 225 20.96 -16.03 -17.31
CA GLN A 225 19.72 -15.40 -16.89
C GLN A 225 19.31 -14.35 -17.91
N LYS A 226 18.26 -14.64 -18.70
CA LYS A 226 17.85 -13.79 -19.82
C LYS A 226 19.04 -13.48 -20.75
N ASN A 227 19.50 -12.23 -20.78
CA ASN A 227 20.62 -11.77 -21.63
C ASN A 227 21.95 -11.60 -20.87
N LYS A 228 22.03 -12.06 -19.63
CA LYS A 228 23.26 -12.00 -18.81
C LYS A 228 23.81 -13.40 -18.58
N VAL A 229 25.10 -13.53 -18.74
CA VAL A 229 25.87 -14.72 -18.32
C VAL A 229 26.56 -14.34 -17.00
N MET A 230 26.39 -15.14 -15.98
CA MET A 230 27.05 -15.02 -14.68
C MET A 230 27.75 -16.34 -14.37
N TYR A 231 28.71 -16.29 -13.49
CA TYR A 231 29.51 -17.44 -13.13
C TYR A 231 29.39 -17.70 -11.64
N GLN A 232 29.27 -18.96 -11.27
CA GLN A 232 29.17 -19.41 -9.89
C GLN A 232 30.43 -20.15 -9.49
N LEU A 233 31.05 -19.66 -8.42
CA LEU A 233 32.28 -20.22 -7.86
C LEU A 233 32.04 -20.72 -6.45
N VAL A 234 32.60 -21.85 -6.09
CA VAL A 234 32.54 -22.44 -4.73
C VAL A 234 33.97 -22.69 -4.23
N PHE A 235 34.30 -22.13 -3.07
CA PHE A 235 35.60 -22.28 -2.42
C PHE A 235 35.51 -23.19 -1.21
N ASP A 236 36.62 -23.81 -0.82
CA ASP A 236 36.74 -24.65 0.37
C ASP A 236 36.44 -23.88 1.66
N ARG A 237 36.93 -22.65 1.74
CA ARG A 237 36.69 -21.71 2.85
C ARG A 237 36.37 -20.33 2.30
N THR A 238 35.54 -19.57 3.01
CA THR A 238 35.16 -18.25 2.57
C THR A 238 34.79 -17.28 3.70
N PRO A 239 35.22 -16.01 3.63
CA PRO A 239 34.74 -14.95 4.50
C PRO A 239 33.41 -14.32 4.01
N PHE A 240 32.92 -14.68 2.81
CA PHE A 240 31.73 -14.11 2.20
C PHE A 240 30.47 -14.71 2.81
N TYR A 241 29.61 -13.87 3.39
CA TYR A 241 28.30 -14.25 3.88
C TYR A 241 27.34 -14.49 2.72
N ALA A 242 26.74 -15.67 2.69
CA ALA A 242 25.71 -16.01 1.73
C ALA A 242 24.35 -15.46 2.16
N GLU A 243 23.56 -14.95 1.22
CA GLU A 243 22.22 -14.44 1.45
C GLU A 243 21.35 -15.44 2.22
N MET A 244 20.91 -15.08 3.42
CA MET A 244 20.12 -15.93 4.31
C MET A 244 19.43 -15.07 5.38
N GLY A 245 18.25 -15.50 5.88
CA GLY A 245 17.56 -14.87 7.01
C GLY A 245 17.17 -13.39 6.77
N GLY A 246 17.02 -12.98 5.51
CA GLY A 246 16.72 -11.60 5.13
C GLY A 246 17.94 -10.69 4.97
N GLN A 247 19.14 -11.12 5.40
CA GLN A 247 20.38 -10.39 5.13
C GLN A 247 20.87 -10.69 3.71
N VAL A 248 21.20 -9.65 2.94
CA VAL A 248 21.78 -9.77 1.60
C VAL A 248 23.17 -10.38 1.64
N GLY A 249 23.54 -11.09 0.57
CA GLY A 249 24.87 -11.67 0.42
C GLY A 249 25.95 -10.60 0.24
N ASP A 250 27.19 -10.99 0.56
CA ASP A 250 28.34 -10.11 0.40
C ASP A 250 28.76 -9.93 -1.04
N THR A 251 29.43 -8.83 -1.26
CA THR A 251 30.19 -8.47 -2.46
C THR A 251 31.66 -8.28 -2.09
N GLY A 252 32.53 -8.25 -3.10
CA GLY A 252 33.95 -8.05 -2.91
C GLY A 252 34.71 -8.52 -4.13
N TYR A 253 35.87 -9.10 -3.94
CA TYR A 253 36.66 -9.66 -5.02
C TYR A 253 37.50 -10.85 -4.57
N ILE A 254 37.93 -11.63 -5.54
CA ILE A 254 38.96 -12.66 -5.38
C ILE A 254 40.18 -12.26 -6.21
N GLU A 255 41.35 -12.64 -5.76
CA GLU A 255 42.62 -12.40 -6.45
C GLU A 255 43.44 -13.69 -6.48
N SER A 256 43.86 -14.13 -7.68
CA SER A 256 44.68 -15.33 -7.83
C SER A 256 46.15 -15.05 -7.48
N GLU A 257 46.95 -16.09 -7.33
CA GLU A 257 48.42 -15.97 -7.12
C GLU A 257 49.10 -15.23 -8.25
N SER A 258 48.58 -15.34 -9.48
CA SER A 258 49.10 -14.60 -10.65
C SER A 258 48.69 -13.11 -10.68
N GLY A 259 47.89 -12.65 -9.69
CA GLY A 259 47.40 -11.26 -9.57
C GLY A 259 46.14 -10.95 -10.40
N GLU A 260 45.46 -11.97 -10.91
CA GLU A 260 44.18 -11.79 -11.59
C GLU A 260 43.08 -11.49 -10.58
N ARG A 261 42.46 -10.31 -10.71
CA ARG A 261 41.36 -9.87 -9.84
C ARG A 261 40.01 -10.05 -10.52
N ILE A 262 39.03 -10.64 -9.79
CA ILE A 262 37.67 -10.90 -10.26
C ILE A 262 36.67 -10.44 -9.21
N ASN A 263 35.71 -9.63 -9.64
CA ASN A 263 34.68 -9.11 -8.74
C ASN A 263 33.61 -10.17 -8.42
N ILE A 264 33.25 -10.26 -7.15
CA ILE A 264 32.09 -11.02 -6.64
C ILE A 264 30.92 -10.05 -6.50
N LEU A 265 29.90 -10.30 -7.28
CA LEU A 265 28.73 -9.44 -7.41
C LEU A 265 27.65 -9.72 -6.35
N ASN A 266 27.60 -10.97 -5.85
CA ASN A 266 26.73 -11.41 -4.78
C ASN A 266 27.21 -12.76 -4.25
N THR A 267 26.74 -13.16 -3.08
CA THR A 267 26.98 -14.47 -2.49
C THR A 267 25.64 -15.06 -2.05
N VAL A 268 25.33 -16.28 -2.49
CA VAL A 268 24.06 -16.97 -2.21
C VAL A 268 24.30 -18.36 -1.65
N LYS A 269 23.30 -18.93 -0.95
CA LYS A 269 23.36 -20.29 -0.42
C LYS A 269 22.52 -21.24 -1.27
N GLU A 270 23.07 -22.37 -1.67
CA GLU A 270 22.35 -23.44 -2.38
C GLU A 270 22.80 -24.81 -1.83
N ASN A 271 21.89 -25.57 -1.23
CA ASN A 271 22.16 -26.89 -0.67
C ASN A 271 23.42 -26.92 0.26
N ASP A 272 23.46 -26.00 1.21
CA ASP A 272 24.57 -25.80 2.16
C ASP A 272 25.90 -25.31 1.57
N LEU A 273 26.00 -25.09 0.28
CA LEU A 273 27.14 -24.48 -0.37
C LEU A 273 27.05 -22.97 -0.41
N THR A 274 28.13 -22.29 -0.09
CA THR A 274 28.29 -20.86 -0.32
C THR A 274 28.73 -20.62 -1.76
N ILE A 275 27.89 -19.98 -2.56
CA ILE A 275 28.10 -19.74 -3.99
C ILE A 275 28.40 -18.27 -4.21
N HIS A 276 29.57 -17.98 -4.76
CA HIS A 276 29.99 -16.65 -5.15
C HIS A 276 29.58 -16.37 -6.60
N ILE A 277 28.78 -15.35 -6.82
CA ILE A 277 28.37 -14.91 -8.16
C ILE A 277 29.45 -13.97 -8.70
N ALA A 278 30.24 -14.45 -9.66
CA ALA A 278 31.35 -13.73 -10.23
C ALA A 278 31.02 -13.13 -11.62
N GLU A 279 31.71 -12.08 -12.00
CA GLU A 279 31.56 -11.47 -13.32
C GLU A 279 32.18 -12.30 -14.46
N ARG A 280 33.20 -13.11 -14.13
CA ARG A 280 33.90 -14.04 -15.03
C ARG A 280 34.53 -15.21 -14.28
N ILE A 281 34.96 -16.22 -15.00
CA ILE A 281 35.74 -17.35 -14.46
C ILE A 281 37.21 -16.94 -14.39
N PRO A 282 37.99 -17.38 -13.35
CA PRO A 282 39.44 -17.26 -13.32
C PRO A 282 40.10 -17.89 -14.55
N SER A 283 41.20 -17.30 -15.03
CA SER A 283 41.99 -17.84 -16.14
C SER A 283 42.62 -19.19 -15.80
N ASP A 284 43.06 -19.37 -14.55
CA ASP A 284 43.46 -20.65 -13.98
C ASP A 284 42.67 -20.91 -12.69
N CYS A 285 41.85 -21.94 -12.72
CA CYS A 285 41.00 -22.34 -11.60
C CYS A 285 41.72 -23.25 -10.59
N THR A 286 42.96 -23.62 -10.85
CA THR A 286 43.76 -24.50 -9.99
C THR A 286 44.72 -23.72 -9.08
N GLU A 287 44.85 -22.39 -9.31
CA GLU A 287 45.60 -21.51 -8.44
C GLU A 287 44.94 -21.37 -7.05
N SER A 288 45.72 -20.89 -6.10
CA SER A 288 45.23 -20.43 -4.80
C SER A 288 44.71 -18.99 -4.91
N PHE A 289 43.68 -18.67 -4.14
CA PHE A 289 42.99 -17.39 -4.18
C PHE A 289 43.02 -16.66 -2.85
N SER A 290 43.20 -15.35 -2.91
CA SER A 290 42.89 -14.44 -1.82
C SER A 290 41.46 -13.94 -1.98
N LEU A 291 40.63 -14.10 -0.95
CA LEU A 291 39.24 -13.69 -0.90
C LEU A 291 39.10 -12.43 -0.04
N ARG A 292 38.48 -11.36 -0.57
CA ARG A 292 38.32 -10.09 0.15
C ARG A 292 36.90 -9.57 0.02
N VAL A 293 36.22 -9.47 1.17
CA VAL A 293 34.87 -8.92 1.29
C VAL A 293 34.95 -7.39 1.21
N ASP A 294 33.94 -6.76 0.58
CA ASP A 294 33.73 -5.31 0.69
C ASP A 294 33.39 -4.96 2.15
N SER A 295 34.41 -4.57 2.88
CA SER A 295 34.35 -4.32 4.31
C SER A 295 33.40 -3.16 4.67
N GLU A 296 33.39 -2.10 3.85
CA GLU A 296 32.52 -0.94 4.10
C GLU A 296 31.05 -1.35 3.97
N ARG A 297 30.72 -2.07 2.90
CA ARG A 297 29.36 -2.59 2.68
C ARG A 297 28.95 -3.60 3.78
N ARG A 298 29.83 -4.51 4.17
CA ARG A 298 29.58 -5.49 5.26
C ARG A 298 29.31 -4.79 6.59
N LEU A 299 30.07 -3.77 6.96
CA LEU A 299 29.86 -3.02 8.21
C LEU A 299 28.51 -2.32 8.23
N LYS A 300 28.06 -1.74 7.10
CA LYS A 300 26.72 -1.14 6.99
C LYS A 300 25.61 -2.20 7.16
N ILE A 301 25.76 -3.37 6.54
CA ILE A 301 24.82 -4.48 6.67
C ILE A 301 24.77 -4.98 8.12
N ALA A 302 25.93 -5.18 8.75
CA ALA A 302 26.04 -5.62 10.14
C ALA A 302 25.38 -4.62 11.11
N ALA A 303 25.54 -3.31 10.88
CA ALA A 303 24.89 -2.27 11.66
C ALA A 303 23.35 -2.31 11.49
N ASN A 304 22.86 -2.44 10.26
CA ASN A 304 21.44 -2.59 9.97
C ASN A 304 20.86 -3.87 10.57
N HIS A 305 21.62 -4.99 10.54
CA HIS A 305 21.15 -6.25 11.13
C HIS A 305 21.06 -6.16 12.65
N THR A 306 22.06 -5.59 13.29
CA THR A 306 22.02 -5.36 14.74
C THR A 306 20.88 -4.41 15.12
N ALA A 307 20.64 -3.34 14.32
CA ALA A 307 19.51 -2.45 14.53
C ALA A 307 18.15 -3.16 14.35
N THR A 308 18.07 -4.19 13.49
CA THR A 308 16.85 -5.01 13.35
C THR A 308 16.51 -5.74 14.64
N HIS A 309 17.49 -6.32 15.34
CA HIS A 309 17.30 -6.95 16.64
C HIS A 309 16.87 -5.94 17.71
N LEU A 310 17.54 -4.78 17.77
CA LEU A 310 17.14 -3.73 18.71
C LEU A 310 15.73 -3.22 18.43
N LEU A 311 15.31 -3.16 17.16
CA LEU A 311 13.95 -2.77 16.77
C LEU A 311 12.92 -3.82 17.19
N ASP A 312 13.18 -5.12 16.99
CA ASP A 312 12.27 -6.18 17.46
C ASP A 312 12.08 -6.09 18.98
N HIS A 313 13.17 -5.97 19.72
CA HIS A 313 13.13 -5.78 21.18
C HIS A 313 12.30 -4.53 21.56
N ALA A 314 12.54 -3.39 20.92
CA ALA A 314 11.83 -2.14 21.21
C ALA A 314 10.34 -2.23 20.87
N LEU A 315 9.97 -2.84 19.74
CA LEU A 315 8.58 -3.03 19.36
C LEU A 315 7.83 -3.94 20.36
N ARG A 316 8.48 -5.00 20.85
CA ARG A 316 7.91 -5.89 21.87
C ARG A 316 7.71 -5.19 23.22
N GLU A 317 8.60 -4.25 23.55
CA GLU A 317 8.46 -3.45 24.78
C GLU A 317 7.35 -2.39 24.66
N VAL A 318 7.24 -1.72 23.50
CA VAL A 318 6.27 -0.62 23.28
C VAL A 318 4.87 -1.15 22.97
N LEU A 319 4.76 -2.17 22.09
CA LEU A 319 3.48 -2.67 21.59
C LEU A 319 3.02 -3.94 22.31
N GLY A 320 3.94 -4.70 22.91
CA GLY A 320 3.66 -5.92 23.65
C GLY A 320 4.22 -7.19 23.01
N LYS A 321 4.17 -8.28 23.79
CA LYS A 321 4.79 -9.58 23.45
C LYS A 321 4.17 -10.31 22.24
N HIS A 322 3.05 -9.82 21.70
CA HIS A 322 2.43 -10.36 20.48
C HIS A 322 3.20 -9.99 19.21
N VAL A 323 4.13 -9.05 19.30
CA VAL A 323 5.01 -8.71 18.19
C VAL A 323 5.93 -9.89 17.90
N GLU A 324 5.88 -10.38 16.67
CA GLU A 324 6.72 -11.44 16.13
C GLU A 324 7.19 -11.06 14.73
N GLN A 325 8.44 -11.32 14.41
CA GLN A 325 8.95 -11.12 13.07
C GLN A 325 8.20 -12.02 12.06
N LYS A 326 7.71 -11.43 10.99
CA LYS A 326 7.05 -12.13 9.86
C LYS A 326 7.89 -12.10 8.59
N GLY A 327 8.88 -11.24 8.53
CA GLY A 327 9.84 -11.11 7.45
C GLY A 327 10.85 -10.02 7.76
N SER A 328 11.98 -10.05 7.08
CA SER A 328 13.00 -9.00 7.16
C SER A 328 13.73 -8.86 5.83
N PHE A 329 14.34 -7.71 5.65
CA PHE A 329 15.32 -7.43 4.61
C PHE A 329 16.39 -6.54 5.22
N VAL A 330 17.66 -6.96 5.13
CA VAL A 330 18.80 -6.23 5.68
C VAL A 330 19.81 -5.99 4.57
N GLY A 331 19.84 -4.76 4.07
CA GLY A 331 20.78 -4.26 3.05
C GLY A 331 21.79 -3.27 3.64
N PRO A 332 22.72 -2.74 2.81
CA PRO A 332 23.69 -1.73 3.25
C PRO A 332 23.07 -0.34 3.46
N ASP A 333 22.02 0.00 2.70
CA ASP A 333 21.47 1.36 2.69
C ASP A 333 20.27 1.52 3.62
N TYR A 334 19.50 0.44 3.81
CA TYR A 334 18.31 0.39 4.67
C TYR A 334 17.98 -1.03 5.07
N PHE A 335 17.08 -1.16 6.03
CA PHE A 335 16.48 -2.44 6.35
C PHE A 335 14.96 -2.33 6.51
N ARG A 336 14.28 -3.47 6.36
CA ARG A 336 12.83 -3.61 6.56
C ARG A 336 12.57 -4.69 7.59
N PHE A 337 11.58 -4.42 8.43
CA PHE A 337 11.12 -5.36 9.45
C PHE A 337 9.61 -5.50 9.37
N ASP A 338 9.15 -6.71 9.02
CA ASP A 338 7.74 -7.05 8.96
C ASP A 338 7.36 -7.78 10.25
N PHE A 339 6.35 -7.32 10.93
CA PHE A 339 5.97 -7.84 12.24
C PHE A 339 4.45 -7.95 12.41
N SER A 340 4.03 -8.86 13.30
CA SER A 340 2.63 -9.01 13.66
C SER A 340 2.15 -7.83 14.50
N HIS A 341 1.24 -7.04 13.94
CA HIS A 341 0.52 -5.99 14.65
C HIS A 341 -0.75 -5.63 13.87
N PHE A 342 -1.84 -5.30 14.58
CA PHE A 342 -3.18 -5.30 13.98
C PHE A 342 -3.65 -3.92 13.58
N SER A 343 -3.14 -2.87 14.21
CA SER A 343 -3.48 -1.48 13.92
C SER A 343 -2.29 -0.73 13.34
N LYS A 344 -2.57 0.43 12.74
CA LYS A 344 -1.51 1.39 12.43
C LYS A 344 -0.87 1.86 13.73
N MET A 345 0.45 1.89 13.77
CA MET A 345 1.15 2.51 14.91
C MET A 345 0.83 4.00 14.98
N THR A 346 0.61 4.48 16.19
CA THR A 346 0.46 5.92 16.46
C THR A 346 1.82 6.62 16.35
N ASP A 347 1.79 7.93 16.12
CA ASP A 347 3.02 8.74 16.09
C ASP A 347 3.79 8.66 17.41
N GLU A 348 3.07 8.53 18.55
CA GLU A 348 3.66 8.36 19.88
C GLU A 348 4.36 7.00 20.06
N GLU A 349 3.76 5.91 19.52
CA GLU A 349 4.38 4.58 19.55
C GLU A 349 5.61 4.51 18.66
N LEU A 350 5.58 5.16 17.49
CA LEU A 350 6.73 5.26 16.58
C LEU A 350 7.87 6.05 17.25
N GLU A 351 7.56 7.19 17.86
CA GLU A 351 8.54 8.01 18.56
C GLU A 351 9.17 7.26 19.74
N LYS A 352 8.36 6.59 20.57
CA LYS A 352 8.86 5.77 21.68
C LYS A 352 9.77 4.64 21.20
N THR A 353 9.39 3.97 20.13
CA THR A 353 10.19 2.89 19.53
C THR A 353 11.53 3.42 19.03
N GLU A 354 11.53 4.52 18.27
CA GLU A 354 12.75 5.14 17.75
C GLU A 354 13.66 5.64 18.88
N GLN A 355 13.09 6.26 19.91
CA GLN A 355 13.82 6.73 21.10
C GLN A 355 14.47 5.56 21.85
N LEU A 356 13.74 4.44 22.01
CA LEU A 356 14.24 3.26 22.71
C LEU A 356 15.39 2.61 21.94
N VAL A 357 15.25 2.39 20.62
CA VAL A 357 16.35 1.87 19.80
C VAL A 357 17.59 2.75 19.89
N ASN A 358 17.45 4.08 19.74
CA ASN A 358 18.57 5.01 19.87
C ASN A 358 19.16 5.03 21.30
N ARG A 359 18.37 4.77 22.34
CA ARG A 359 18.85 4.59 23.71
C ARG A 359 19.72 3.33 23.81
N LEU A 360 19.26 2.18 23.28
CA LEU A 360 20.00 0.92 23.27
C LEU A 360 21.32 1.03 22.48
N ILE A 361 21.32 1.78 21.38
CA ILE A 361 22.54 2.11 20.63
C ILE A 361 23.55 2.84 21.51
N ARG A 362 23.11 3.86 22.26
CA ARG A 362 23.98 4.66 23.14
C ARG A 362 24.54 3.89 24.34
N LEU A 363 23.94 2.76 24.72
CA LEU A 363 24.49 1.91 25.78
C LEU A 363 25.79 1.22 25.35
N ASP A 364 26.09 1.19 24.06
CA ASP A 364 27.29 0.57 23.47
C ASP A 364 27.53 -0.86 23.96
N SER A 365 26.45 -1.64 24.06
CA SER A 365 26.50 -3.02 24.51
C SER A 365 27.32 -3.86 23.54
N PRO A 366 28.33 -4.63 24.01
CA PRO A 366 29.13 -5.48 23.15
C PRO A 366 28.31 -6.65 22.60
N LEU A 367 28.77 -7.21 21.48
CA LEU A 367 28.26 -8.47 20.96
C LEU A 367 28.69 -9.61 21.91
N GLU A 368 27.71 -10.27 22.49
CA GLU A 368 27.89 -11.55 23.17
C GLU A 368 27.26 -12.63 22.28
N GLU A 369 28.01 -13.68 21.93
CA GLU A 369 27.49 -14.77 21.11
C GLU A 369 27.89 -16.14 21.61
N ASN A 370 26.98 -17.13 21.45
CA ASN A 370 27.27 -18.55 21.60
C ASN A 370 26.91 -19.25 20.27
N ARG A 371 27.92 -19.72 19.54
CA ARG A 371 27.76 -20.32 18.21
C ARG A 371 27.29 -21.76 18.22
N GLU A 372 27.37 -22.43 19.38
CA GLU A 372 27.15 -23.88 19.55
C GLU A 372 26.14 -24.17 20.67
N ALA A 373 25.24 -23.24 20.97
CA ALA A 373 24.22 -23.44 21.99
C ALA A 373 23.25 -24.56 21.60
N THR A 374 22.77 -25.31 22.60
CA THR A 374 21.61 -26.17 22.43
C THR A 374 20.32 -25.33 22.47
N MET A 375 19.21 -25.85 21.96
CA MET A 375 17.92 -25.18 22.07
C MET A 375 17.48 -24.97 23.53
N GLU A 376 17.86 -25.88 24.44
CA GLU A 376 17.55 -25.73 25.86
C GLU A 376 18.33 -24.57 26.49
N GLU A 377 19.63 -24.45 26.19
CA GLU A 377 20.46 -23.32 26.63
C GLU A 377 19.95 -21.99 26.06
N ALA A 378 19.58 -21.95 24.77
CA ALA A 378 19.06 -20.78 24.14
C ALA A 378 17.72 -20.32 24.77
N ASN A 379 16.83 -21.25 25.05
CA ASN A 379 15.57 -20.97 25.74
C ASN A 379 15.78 -20.49 27.18
N ALA A 380 16.76 -21.08 27.90
CA ALA A 380 17.13 -20.64 29.24
C ALA A 380 17.70 -19.23 29.27
N MET A 381 18.37 -18.79 28.19
CA MET A 381 18.82 -17.41 27.99
C MET A 381 17.68 -16.45 27.57
N GLY A 382 16.47 -16.95 27.32
CA GLY A 382 15.35 -16.15 26.83
C GLY A 382 15.46 -15.76 25.36
N ALA A 383 16.22 -16.53 24.57
CA ALA A 383 16.43 -16.22 23.15
C ALA A 383 15.13 -16.34 22.35
N ILE A 384 14.85 -15.32 21.55
CA ILE A 384 13.72 -15.30 20.63
C ILE A 384 14.09 -16.14 19.40
N ALA A 385 13.25 -17.13 19.07
CA ALA A 385 13.35 -17.92 17.87
C ALA A 385 12.34 -17.46 16.82
N LEU A 386 12.71 -17.43 15.55
CA LEU A 386 11.78 -17.13 14.46
C LEU A 386 10.75 -18.23 14.30
N PHE A 387 9.48 -17.87 14.32
CA PHE A 387 8.40 -18.83 14.22
C PHE A 387 8.38 -19.53 12.85
N GLY A 388 8.44 -20.87 12.89
CA GLY A 388 8.31 -21.72 11.70
C GLY A 388 9.63 -22.03 10.98
N GLU A 389 10.77 -21.57 11.48
CA GLU A 389 12.08 -22.05 11.05
C GLU A 389 12.43 -23.39 11.70
N LYS A 390 13.13 -24.24 10.95
CA LYS A 390 13.66 -25.50 11.48
C LYS A 390 15.11 -25.26 11.89
N TYR A 391 15.36 -25.31 13.17
CA TYR A 391 16.69 -25.21 13.72
C TYR A 391 17.33 -26.62 13.85
N GLY A 392 18.64 -26.70 13.66
CA GLY A 392 19.40 -27.91 13.94
C GLY A 392 19.58 -28.17 15.44
N ASP A 393 20.35 -29.20 15.78
CA ASP A 393 20.66 -29.53 17.18
C ASP A 393 21.50 -28.45 17.88
N ARG A 394 22.22 -27.65 17.08
CA ARG A 394 23.04 -26.52 17.54
C ARG A 394 22.55 -25.23 16.87
N VAL A 395 22.51 -24.15 17.66
CA VAL A 395 22.05 -22.86 17.23
C VAL A 395 23.02 -21.77 17.68
N ARG A 396 23.08 -20.68 16.89
CA ARG A 396 23.81 -19.48 17.29
C ARG A 396 22.89 -18.51 18.01
N VAL A 397 23.24 -18.18 19.26
CA VAL A 397 22.58 -17.14 20.07
C VAL A 397 23.39 -15.85 19.93
N VAL A 398 22.73 -14.76 19.63
CA VAL A 398 23.29 -13.40 19.55
C VAL A 398 22.61 -12.54 20.61
N LYS A 399 23.42 -11.84 21.41
CA LYS A 399 22.93 -11.02 22.52
C LYS A 399 23.56 -9.62 22.51
N PHE A 400 22.73 -8.60 22.70
CA PHE A 400 23.10 -7.21 22.92
C PHE A 400 22.30 -6.67 24.11
N GLY A 401 22.89 -6.67 25.29
CA GLY A 401 22.17 -6.30 26.52
C GLY A 401 20.96 -7.20 26.77
N ASP A 402 19.74 -6.66 26.71
CA ASP A 402 18.49 -7.39 26.92
C ASP A 402 17.90 -8.01 25.63
N SER A 403 18.44 -7.66 24.45
CA SER A 403 18.04 -8.28 23.19
C SER A 403 18.80 -9.57 22.99
N VAL A 404 18.09 -10.71 22.95
CA VAL A 404 18.64 -12.06 22.80
C VAL A 404 17.88 -12.83 21.73
N GLU A 405 18.55 -13.23 20.64
CA GLU A 405 17.89 -13.86 19.48
C GLU A 405 18.71 -15.01 18.90
N LEU A 406 18.03 -15.98 18.28
CA LEU A 406 18.66 -16.97 17.41
C LEU A 406 18.94 -16.34 16.05
N CYS A 407 20.20 -16.18 15.69
CA CYS A 407 20.55 -15.50 14.45
C CYS A 407 21.84 -16.00 13.82
N GLY A 408 21.76 -16.34 12.51
CA GLY A 408 22.93 -16.72 11.69
C GLY A 408 23.56 -15.54 10.93
N GLY A 409 23.08 -14.32 11.10
CA GLY A 409 23.57 -13.15 10.37
C GLY A 409 24.85 -12.53 10.93
N THR A 410 25.38 -11.53 10.22
CA THR A 410 26.55 -10.78 10.68
C THR A 410 26.13 -9.55 11.47
N HIS A 411 26.83 -9.24 12.54
CA HIS A 411 26.48 -8.18 13.47
C HIS A 411 27.63 -7.21 13.73
N ALA A 412 27.28 -6.01 14.19
CA ALA A 412 28.25 -5.04 14.69
C ALA A 412 28.92 -5.58 15.98
N SER A 413 30.15 -5.22 16.25
CA SER A 413 30.87 -5.64 17.46
C SER A 413 30.31 -5.04 18.76
N ALA A 414 29.58 -3.94 18.66
CA ALA A 414 28.84 -3.32 19.76
C ALA A 414 27.73 -2.42 19.19
N THR A 415 26.67 -2.16 19.97
CA THR A 415 25.52 -1.38 19.51
C THR A 415 25.88 0.06 19.15
N GLY A 416 26.87 0.67 19.77
CA GLY A 416 27.34 2.03 19.44
C GLY A 416 27.90 2.16 18.02
N ARG A 417 28.33 1.05 17.38
CA ARG A 417 28.79 1.03 15.98
C ARG A 417 27.67 1.26 14.97
N ILE A 418 26.41 1.15 15.37
CA ILE A 418 25.24 1.44 14.54
C ILE A 418 25.16 2.95 14.22
N GLY A 419 25.53 3.79 15.19
CA GLY A 419 25.41 5.25 15.10
C GLY A 419 23.98 5.73 15.29
N MET A 420 23.44 6.50 14.35
CA MET A 420 22.07 7.01 14.37
C MET A 420 21.10 5.96 13.81
N PHE A 421 19.92 5.82 14.41
CA PHE A 421 18.80 5.05 13.86
C PHE A 421 17.61 5.98 13.61
N SER A 422 16.91 5.81 12.50
CA SER A 422 15.68 6.53 12.20
C SER A 422 14.68 5.67 11.43
N ILE A 423 13.42 5.71 11.84
CA ILE A 423 12.28 5.12 11.14
C ILE A 423 11.90 6.05 9.98
N VAL A 424 11.83 5.51 8.75
CA VAL A 424 11.44 6.27 7.56
C VAL A 424 9.96 6.10 7.26
N SER A 425 9.45 4.89 7.40
CA SER A 425 8.06 4.58 7.10
C SER A 425 7.52 3.46 7.96
N GLU A 426 6.22 3.50 8.20
CA GLU A 426 5.44 2.43 8.81
C GLU A 426 4.16 2.21 7.98
N GLY A 427 3.85 0.96 7.64
CA GLY A 427 2.69 0.65 6.82
C GLY A 427 2.22 -0.79 6.88
N ALA A 428 1.00 -1.05 6.39
CA ALA A 428 0.46 -2.40 6.29
C ALA A 428 1.02 -3.13 5.06
N VAL A 429 1.44 -4.39 5.25
CA VAL A 429 1.86 -5.30 4.17
C VAL A 429 0.78 -6.33 3.88
N ALA A 430 0.17 -6.84 4.93
CA ALA A 430 -0.95 -7.78 4.88
C ALA A 430 -1.83 -7.58 6.11
N ALA A 431 -2.98 -8.22 6.16
CA ALA A 431 -3.81 -8.18 7.36
C ALA A 431 -3.04 -8.73 8.55
N GLY A 432 -2.96 -7.95 9.63
CA GLY A 432 -2.21 -8.29 10.84
C GLY A 432 -0.69 -8.26 10.71
N VAL A 433 -0.14 -7.75 9.59
CA VAL A 433 1.30 -7.59 9.37
C VAL A 433 1.63 -6.15 9.01
N ARG A 434 2.46 -5.52 9.82
CA ARG A 434 2.97 -4.17 9.62
C ARG A 434 4.43 -4.23 9.19
N ARG A 435 4.89 -3.23 8.49
CA ARG A 435 6.27 -3.06 8.03
C ARG A 435 6.83 -1.75 8.53
N ILE A 436 8.01 -1.80 9.10
CA ILE A 436 8.86 -0.64 9.33
C ILE A 436 10.02 -0.68 8.34
N GLU A 437 10.31 0.46 7.71
CA GLU A 437 11.54 0.71 6.99
C GLU A 437 12.37 1.70 7.80
N ALA A 438 13.64 1.37 8.01
CA ALA A 438 14.53 2.17 8.84
C ALA A 438 15.94 2.26 8.29
N LEU A 439 16.65 3.28 8.74
CA LEU A 439 18.01 3.63 8.34
C LEU A 439 18.93 3.65 9.56
N THR A 440 20.21 3.35 9.33
CA THR A 440 21.24 3.51 10.37
C THR A 440 22.42 4.36 9.87
N GLY A 441 23.23 4.84 10.80
CA GLY A 441 24.52 5.48 10.58
C GLY A 441 24.46 6.59 9.55
N GLU A 442 25.30 6.49 8.54
CA GLU A 442 25.43 7.52 7.49
C GLU A 442 24.14 7.70 6.68
N ALA A 443 23.39 6.61 6.40
CA ALA A 443 22.13 6.70 5.65
C ALA A 443 21.08 7.50 6.44
N ALA A 444 20.95 7.25 7.75
CA ALA A 444 20.07 8.02 8.64
C ALA A 444 20.49 9.49 8.72
N TRP A 445 21.80 9.75 8.81
CA TRP A 445 22.32 11.12 8.82
C TRP A 445 22.03 11.87 7.50
N ARG A 446 22.25 11.23 6.36
CA ARG A 446 21.93 11.81 5.05
C ARG A 446 20.43 12.13 4.92
N HIS A 447 19.59 11.23 5.37
CA HIS A 447 18.14 11.45 5.39
C HIS A 447 17.77 12.67 6.25
N PHE A 448 18.28 12.75 7.47
CA PHE A 448 18.09 13.89 8.35
C PHE A 448 18.55 15.22 7.71
N ARG A 449 19.74 15.21 7.08
CA ARG A 449 20.26 16.38 6.35
C ARG A 449 19.37 16.80 5.19
N ALA A 450 18.87 15.86 4.40
CA ALA A 450 17.96 16.15 3.29
C ALA A 450 16.66 16.81 3.76
N VAL A 451 16.10 16.33 4.86
CA VAL A 451 14.91 16.95 5.50
C VAL A 451 15.24 18.37 5.97
N GLN A 452 16.38 18.59 6.65
CA GLN A 452 16.81 19.92 7.07
C GLN A 452 17.05 20.90 5.91
N ASP A 453 17.67 20.43 4.83
CA ASP A 453 17.92 21.27 3.65
C ASP A 453 16.60 21.63 2.94
N SER A 454 15.63 20.72 2.90
CA SER A 454 14.27 20.97 2.41
C SER A 454 13.55 22.03 3.27
N MET A 455 13.62 21.90 4.59
CA MET A 455 13.08 22.89 5.52
C MET A 455 13.74 24.26 5.36
N LYS A 456 15.07 24.29 5.19
CA LYS A 456 15.81 25.53 4.94
C LYS A 456 15.37 26.19 3.62
N SER A 457 15.22 25.40 2.57
CA SER A 457 14.73 25.88 1.28
C SER A 457 13.31 26.42 1.37
N ALA A 458 12.42 25.72 2.09
CA ALA A 458 11.05 26.20 2.34
C ALA A 458 11.03 27.53 3.12
N ARG A 459 11.86 27.66 4.16
CA ARG A 459 11.99 28.92 4.94
C ARG A 459 12.45 30.10 4.08
N ALA A 460 13.27 29.86 3.06
CA ALA A 460 13.75 30.92 2.17
C ALA A 460 12.60 31.62 1.41
N PHE A 461 11.52 30.92 1.08
CA PHE A 461 10.31 31.52 0.49
C PHE A 461 9.58 32.48 1.45
N PHE A 462 9.82 32.34 2.76
CA PHE A 462 9.19 33.12 3.83
C PHE A 462 10.19 34.01 4.57
N ASN A 463 11.18 34.60 3.86
CA ASN A 463 12.19 35.48 4.43
C ASN A 463 12.97 34.85 5.60
N ASN A 464 13.22 33.55 5.57
CA ASN A 464 13.88 32.77 6.61
C ASN A 464 13.22 32.87 8.01
N THR A 465 11.90 32.97 8.05
CA THR A 465 11.17 33.02 9.32
C THR A 465 11.53 31.84 10.23
N PRO A 466 11.67 32.02 11.54
CA PRO A 466 11.86 30.91 12.47
C PRO A 466 10.61 30.01 12.56
N ASP A 467 9.41 30.60 12.47
CA ASP A 467 8.14 29.87 12.48
C ASP A 467 7.57 29.73 11.06
N LEU A 468 7.98 28.64 10.39
CA LEU A 468 7.52 28.33 9.04
C LEU A 468 6.04 27.93 9.01
N THR A 469 5.57 27.24 10.04
CA THR A 469 4.19 26.76 10.13
C THR A 469 3.21 27.92 10.18
N GLU A 470 3.51 28.92 11.01
CA GLU A 470 2.71 30.13 11.11
C GLU A 470 2.73 30.95 9.81
N ALA A 471 3.89 31.03 9.14
CA ALA A 471 4.01 31.73 7.86
C ALA A 471 3.17 31.06 6.76
N ILE A 472 3.20 29.72 6.69
CA ILE A 472 2.36 28.96 5.75
C ILE A 472 0.89 29.15 6.08
N ARG A 473 0.49 29.09 7.35
CA ARG A 473 -0.90 29.31 7.79
C ARG A 473 -1.42 30.67 7.34
N LYS A 474 -0.65 31.72 7.57
CA LYS A 474 -1.00 33.08 7.11
C LYS A 474 -1.16 33.18 5.62
N MET A 475 -0.21 32.60 4.86
CA MET A 475 -0.30 32.60 3.39
C MET A 475 -1.56 31.88 2.87
N VAL A 476 -1.95 30.76 3.50
CA VAL A 476 -3.16 30.03 3.14
C VAL A 476 -4.41 30.85 3.46
N GLU A 477 -4.46 31.53 4.62
CA GLU A 477 -5.56 32.40 5.02
C GLU A 477 -5.68 33.62 4.08
N GLU A 478 -4.56 34.29 3.78
CA GLU A 478 -4.51 35.43 2.83
C GLU A 478 -4.97 35.00 1.44
N ASN A 479 -4.52 33.85 0.95
CA ASN A 479 -4.93 33.32 -0.35
C ASN A 479 -6.44 33.02 -0.40
N ALA A 480 -7.00 32.49 0.69
CA ALA A 480 -8.45 32.27 0.82
C ALA A 480 -9.21 33.62 0.82
N GLY A 481 -8.66 34.63 1.51
CA GLY A 481 -9.17 36.00 1.51
C GLY A 481 -9.20 36.61 0.10
N TYR A 482 -8.07 36.57 -0.61
CA TYR A 482 -7.99 37.11 -1.97
C TYR A 482 -8.93 36.40 -2.95
N LYS A 483 -9.09 35.08 -2.83
CA LYS A 483 -10.06 34.35 -3.67
C LYS A 483 -11.47 34.86 -3.44
N LYS A 484 -11.85 35.07 -2.19
CA LYS A 484 -13.17 35.60 -1.85
C LYS A 484 -13.35 37.04 -2.37
N GLU A 485 -12.37 37.91 -2.19
CA GLU A 485 -12.39 39.28 -2.71
C GLU A 485 -12.53 39.30 -4.23
N ILE A 486 -11.81 38.42 -4.95
CA ILE A 486 -11.95 38.29 -6.41
C ILE A 486 -13.35 37.82 -6.79
N GLU A 487 -13.92 36.84 -6.09
CA GLU A 487 -15.27 36.36 -6.32
C GLU A 487 -16.32 37.48 -6.09
N ASP A 488 -16.20 38.21 -4.99
CA ASP A 488 -17.07 39.33 -4.65
C ASP A 488 -16.96 40.46 -5.71
N PHE A 489 -15.74 40.77 -6.14
CA PHE A 489 -15.49 41.73 -7.20
C PHE A 489 -16.12 41.31 -8.54
N VAL A 490 -15.93 40.04 -8.94
CA VAL A 490 -16.53 39.48 -10.16
C VAL A 490 -18.04 39.49 -10.09
N GLN A 491 -18.64 39.20 -8.94
CA GLN A 491 -20.08 39.26 -8.74
C GLN A 491 -20.60 40.69 -8.84
N ALA A 492 -19.95 41.65 -8.18
CA ALA A 492 -20.34 43.06 -8.23
C ALA A 492 -20.23 43.62 -9.65
N GLU A 493 -19.13 43.33 -10.36
CA GLU A 493 -18.96 43.79 -11.74
C GLU A 493 -19.97 43.13 -12.69
N THR A 494 -20.26 41.85 -12.51
CA THR A 494 -21.28 41.12 -13.26
C THR A 494 -22.67 41.75 -13.05
N ALA A 495 -23.03 42.13 -11.82
CA ALA A 495 -24.28 42.79 -11.51
C ALA A 495 -24.38 44.19 -12.18
N ARG A 496 -23.26 44.95 -12.14
CA ARG A 496 -23.16 46.27 -12.81
C ARG A 496 -23.33 46.16 -14.33
N ILE A 497 -22.70 45.16 -14.93
CA ILE A 497 -22.86 44.87 -16.36
C ILE A 497 -24.30 44.50 -16.68
N ALA A 498 -24.93 43.63 -15.90
CA ALA A 498 -26.33 43.26 -16.11
C ALA A 498 -27.26 44.45 -16.03
N GLU A 499 -27.09 45.37 -15.06
CA GLU A 499 -27.90 46.58 -14.92
C GLU A 499 -27.72 47.55 -16.11
N LYS A 500 -26.48 47.72 -16.60
CA LYS A 500 -26.19 48.50 -17.80
C LYS A 500 -26.89 47.92 -19.04
N LEU A 501 -26.75 46.62 -19.22
CA LEU A 501 -27.33 45.88 -20.35
C LEU A 501 -28.87 45.92 -20.34
N GLU A 502 -29.48 45.87 -19.17
CA GLU A 502 -30.92 46.01 -18.99
C GLU A 502 -31.43 47.38 -19.54
N LYS A 503 -30.69 48.45 -19.23
CA LYS A 503 -31.02 49.83 -19.68
C LYS A 503 -30.79 50.05 -21.18
N GLU A 504 -29.82 49.33 -21.77
CA GLU A 504 -29.46 49.43 -23.19
C GLU A 504 -30.26 48.48 -24.11
N ALA A 505 -31.17 47.68 -23.56
CA ALA A 505 -32.02 46.76 -24.31
C ALA A 505 -32.86 47.48 -25.35
N LYS A 506 -32.86 47.02 -26.60
CA LYS A 506 -33.64 47.57 -27.73
C LYS A 506 -34.79 46.63 -28.07
N ASP A 507 -35.94 47.17 -28.33
CA ASP A 507 -37.05 46.38 -28.84
C ASP A 507 -36.94 46.23 -30.37
N ILE A 508 -36.86 44.97 -30.81
CA ILE A 508 -36.82 44.61 -32.23
C ILE A 508 -37.90 43.54 -32.46
N ASN A 509 -38.89 43.84 -33.25
CA ASN A 509 -39.97 42.91 -33.54
C ASN A 509 -40.71 42.39 -32.29
N GLY A 510 -40.78 43.20 -31.22
CA GLY A 510 -41.41 42.81 -29.95
C GLY A 510 -40.54 41.97 -29.04
N ILE A 511 -39.27 41.76 -29.39
CA ILE A 511 -38.27 41.06 -28.57
C ILE A 511 -37.26 42.08 -28.04
N LYS A 512 -37.02 42.07 -26.72
CA LYS A 512 -35.99 42.92 -26.12
C LYS A 512 -34.60 42.31 -26.40
N VAL A 513 -33.83 42.95 -27.24
CA VAL A 513 -32.52 42.52 -27.67
C VAL A 513 -31.43 43.21 -26.82
N VAL A 514 -30.68 42.44 -26.10
CA VAL A 514 -29.48 42.86 -25.39
C VAL A 514 -28.26 42.40 -26.20
N SER A 515 -27.42 43.34 -26.65
CA SER A 515 -26.24 43.00 -27.46
C SER A 515 -24.94 43.46 -26.79
N ILE A 516 -23.93 42.63 -26.84
CA ILE A 516 -22.59 42.89 -26.27
C ILE A 516 -21.54 42.71 -27.37
N SER A 517 -20.72 43.73 -27.55
CA SER A 517 -19.50 43.65 -28.38
C SER A 517 -18.36 44.36 -27.63
N ALA A 518 -17.63 43.61 -26.82
CA ALA A 518 -16.56 44.13 -25.95
C ALA A 518 -15.53 43.07 -25.64
N PRO A 519 -14.27 43.44 -25.35
CA PRO A 519 -13.30 42.48 -24.78
C PRO A 519 -13.74 42.10 -23.38
N MET A 520 -14.22 40.86 -23.20
CA MET A 520 -14.79 40.39 -21.93
C MET A 520 -14.79 38.89 -21.86
N ASP A 521 -14.62 38.33 -20.64
CA ASP A 521 -14.73 36.90 -20.40
C ASP A 521 -16.16 36.39 -20.70
N PRO A 522 -16.34 35.42 -21.59
CA PRO A 522 -17.62 34.77 -21.84
C PRO A 522 -18.33 34.25 -20.58
N ALA A 523 -17.60 33.89 -19.53
CA ALA A 523 -18.18 33.46 -18.26
C ALA A 523 -18.90 34.62 -17.54
N MET A 524 -18.34 35.81 -17.56
CA MET A 524 -19.00 37.00 -17.02
C MET A 524 -20.30 37.34 -17.78
N VAL A 525 -20.27 37.20 -19.12
CA VAL A 525 -21.46 37.39 -19.94
C VAL A 525 -22.57 36.40 -19.58
N LYS A 526 -22.22 35.12 -19.37
CA LYS A 526 -23.18 34.11 -18.93
C LYS A 526 -23.81 34.44 -17.57
N ASN A 527 -22.98 34.88 -16.63
CA ASN A 527 -23.45 35.25 -15.30
C ASN A 527 -24.37 36.48 -15.36
N ALA A 528 -24.01 37.48 -16.15
CA ALA A 528 -24.87 38.65 -16.40
C ALA A 528 -26.20 38.25 -17.09
N ALA A 529 -26.13 37.34 -18.07
CA ALA A 529 -27.31 36.79 -18.73
C ALA A 529 -28.25 36.08 -17.76
N ALA A 530 -27.71 35.29 -16.81
CA ALA A 530 -28.50 34.63 -15.77
C ALA A 530 -29.18 35.62 -14.80
N ILE A 531 -28.58 36.78 -14.54
CA ILE A 531 -29.18 37.86 -13.75
C ILE A 531 -30.32 38.48 -14.54
N LEU A 532 -30.10 38.79 -15.83
CA LEU A 532 -31.14 39.38 -16.71
C LEU A 532 -32.32 38.44 -16.89
N GLN A 533 -32.10 37.13 -16.98
CA GLN A 533 -33.16 36.14 -17.11
C GLN A 533 -34.17 36.16 -15.95
N LYS A 534 -33.71 36.54 -14.75
CA LYS A 534 -34.59 36.68 -13.59
C LYS A 534 -35.40 37.96 -13.60
N LYS A 535 -34.98 38.98 -14.38
CA LYS A 535 -35.56 40.32 -14.38
C LYS A 535 -36.37 40.64 -15.64
N MET A 536 -36.04 40.01 -16.76
CA MET A 536 -36.62 40.35 -18.06
C MET A 536 -37.38 39.17 -18.66
N GLN A 537 -38.49 39.47 -19.30
CA GLN A 537 -39.27 38.54 -20.11
C GLN A 537 -39.21 38.97 -21.59
N ASN A 538 -39.44 38.04 -22.47
CA ASN A 538 -39.42 38.21 -23.92
C ASN A 538 -38.13 38.89 -24.41
N PHE A 539 -36.98 38.35 -23.94
CA PHE A 539 -35.69 38.94 -24.26
C PHE A 539 -34.69 37.90 -24.80
N MET A 540 -33.77 38.39 -25.60
CA MET A 540 -32.56 37.67 -26.00
C MET A 540 -31.31 38.46 -25.62
N LEU A 541 -30.24 37.72 -25.28
CA LEU A 541 -28.91 38.28 -25.15
C LEU A 541 -28.00 37.65 -26.21
N ALA A 542 -27.40 38.51 -27.05
CA ALA A 542 -26.39 38.11 -28.03
C ALA A 542 -25.06 38.80 -27.70
N ALA A 543 -24.04 38.04 -27.43
CA ALA A 543 -22.72 38.58 -27.13
C ALA A 543 -21.65 37.99 -28.06
N ALA A 544 -20.85 38.88 -28.63
CA ALA A 544 -19.65 38.55 -29.40
C ALA A 544 -18.48 39.25 -28.72
N VAL A 545 -17.68 38.47 -28.02
CA VAL A 545 -16.59 38.95 -27.13
C VAL A 545 -15.24 38.42 -27.55
N GLU A 546 -14.23 39.20 -27.28
CA GLU A 546 -12.84 38.75 -27.41
C GLU A 546 -12.24 38.57 -26.00
N PHE A 547 -11.74 37.39 -25.70
CA PHE A 547 -11.06 37.08 -24.45
C PHE A 547 -9.78 36.33 -24.73
N GLU A 548 -8.66 36.77 -24.17
CA GLU A 548 -7.32 36.19 -24.40
C GLU A 548 -6.99 36.02 -25.91
N LYS A 549 -7.34 37.01 -26.72
CA LYS A 549 -7.19 37.02 -28.19
C LYS A 549 -7.96 35.90 -28.91
N LYS A 550 -8.99 35.37 -28.28
CA LYS A 550 -9.90 34.36 -28.87
C LYS A 550 -11.33 34.90 -28.97
N PRO A 551 -12.02 34.66 -30.08
CA PRO A 551 -13.41 35.03 -30.19
C PRO A 551 -14.32 34.08 -29.41
N GLY A 552 -15.27 34.63 -28.69
CA GLY A 552 -16.30 33.91 -27.96
C GLY A 552 -17.70 34.47 -28.27
N LEU A 553 -18.67 33.60 -28.44
CA LEU A 553 -20.07 33.94 -28.60
C LEU A 553 -20.87 33.38 -27.43
N VAL A 554 -21.84 34.17 -26.96
CA VAL A 554 -22.87 33.75 -26.00
C VAL A 554 -24.21 34.17 -26.51
N LEU A 555 -25.16 33.23 -26.59
CA LEU A 555 -26.54 33.48 -27.00
C LEU A 555 -27.48 32.91 -25.94
N MET A 556 -28.37 33.75 -25.44
CA MET A 556 -29.41 33.33 -24.49
C MET A 556 -30.78 33.80 -24.98
N TYR A 557 -31.77 32.94 -24.81
CA TYR A 557 -33.21 33.26 -24.94
C TYR A 557 -33.91 33.10 -23.60
N SER A 558 -34.81 34.02 -23.29
CA SER A 558 -35.70 33.86 -22.14
C SER A 558 -36.62 32.65 -22.29
N PRO A 559 -37.10 32.04 -21.17
CA PRO A 559 -37.92 30.83 -21.23
C PRO A 559 -39.13 30.91 -22.15
N ASP A 560 -39.81 32.05 -22.16
CA ASP A 560 -40.98 32.34 -23.02
C ASP A 560 -40.64 32.37 -24.52
N LEU A 561 -39.41 32.77 -24.90
CA LEU A 561 -38.94 32.66 -26.28
C LEU A 561 -38.59 31.21 -26.65
N VAL A 562 -38.07 30.44 -25.73
CA VAL A 562 -37.82 29.01 -25.94
C VAL A 562 -39.14 28.26 -26.13
N GLU A 563 -40.17 28.57 -25.35
CA GLU A 563 -41.51 28.00 -25.52
C GLU A 563 -42.13 28.35 -26.89
N LYS A 564 -41.79 29.51 -27.44
CA LYS A 564 -42.16 29.93 -28.80
C LYS A 564 -41.33 29.29 -29.92
N GLY A 565 -40.42 28.37 -29.56
CA GLY A 565 -39.63 27.58 -30.52
C GLY A 565 -38.22 28.10 -30.81
N LYS A 566 -37.75 29.18 -30.14
CA LYS A 566 -36.37 29.65 -30.27
C LYS A 566 -35.37 28.65 -29.65
N ASN A 567 -34.21 28.49 -30.27
CA ASN A 567 -33.19 27.54 -29.84
C ASN A 567 -31.76 28.10 -29.97
N ALA A 568 -31.20 28.59 -28.86
CA ALA A 568 -29.87 29.19 -28.82
C ALA A 568 -28.78 28.23 -29.31
N GLY A 569 -28.89 26.90 -29.03
CA GLY A 569 -27.94 25.91 -29.48
C GLY A 569 -27.89 25.71 -30.98
N LYS A 570 -29.03 25.97 -31.67
CA LYS A 570 -29.15 25.90 -33.13
C LYS A 570 -28.60 27.16 -33.77
N ASP A 571 -29.04 28.31 -33.26
CA ASP A 571 -28.76 29.63 -33.85
C ASP A 571 -27.29 30.02 -33.64
N ILE A 572 -26.68 29.67 -32.51
CA ILE A 572 -25.26 29.96 -32.26
C ILE A 572 -24.33 29.19 -33.19
N ARG A 573 -24.73 27.97 -33.64
CA ARG A 573 -23.93 27.19 -34.59
C ARG A 573 -23.81 27.87 -35.95
N GLU A 574 -24.88 28.52 -36.37
CA GLU A 574 -24.86 29.30 -37.61
C GLU A 574 -23.99 30.57 -37.46
N ALA A 575 -24.13 31.29 -36.34
CA ALA A 575 -23.28 32.45 -36.06
C ALA A 575 -21.80 32.10 -35.88
N ALA A 576 -21.47 30.92 -35.32
CA ALA A 576 -20.10 30.48 -35.11
C ALA A 576 -19.32 30.28 -36.39
N LYS A 577 -19.99 30.10 -37.54
CA LYS A 577 -19.31 30.01 -38.85
C LYS A 577 -18.57 31.30 -39.18
N CYS A 578 -19.08 32.47 -38.79
CA CYS A 578 -18.44 33.78 -39.02
C CYS A 578 -17.08 33.90 -38.29
N ILE A 579 -16.92 33.25 -37.15
CA ILE A 579 -15.70 33.27 -36.36
C ILE A 579 -14.78 32.04 -36.64
N LEU A 580 -15.05 31.30 -37.71
CA LEU A 580 -14.35 30.02 -38.03
C LEU A 580 -14.33 29.09 -36.83
N GLY A 581 -15.46 28.92 -36.18
CA GLY A 581 -15.60 28.23 -34.91
C GLY A 581 -16.74 27.24 -34.87
N GLY A 582 -16.96 26.70 -33.70
CA GLY A 582 -18.04 25.78 -33.38
C GLY A 582 -18.59 26.03 -31.99
N GLY A 583 -19.85 25.62 -31.78
CA GLY A 583 -20.50 25.81 -30.50
C GLY A 583 -21.75 24.97 -30.34
N GLY A 584 -22.42 25.15 -29.23
CA GLY A 584 -23.66 24.49 -28.92
C GLY A 584 -24.11 24.81 -27.49
N GLY A 585 -25.21 24.22 -27.11
CA GLY A 585 -25.79 24.40 -25.79
C GLY A 585 -27.25 23.94 -25.77
N GLN A 586 -27.95 24.35 -24.73
CA GLN A 586 -29.35 24.09 -24.55
C GLN A 586 -30.20 25.16 -25.33
N PRO A 587 -31.51 24.92 -25.54
CA PRO A 587 -32.37 25.88 -26.21
C PRO A 587 -32.34 27.28 -25.58
N GLY A 588 -32.19 27.41 -24.26
CA GLY A 588 -32.18 28.69 -23.57
C GLY A 588 -30.82 29.38 -23.51
N LEU A 589 -29.68 28.62 -23.56
CA LEU A 589 -28.34 29.18 -23.46
C LEU A 589 -27.34 28.34 -24.26
N ALA A 590 -26.57 29.00 -25.09
CA ALA A 590 -25.52 28.36 -25.87
C ALA A 590 -24.27 29.24 -25.96
N THR A 591 -23.12 28.60 -26.20
CA THR A 591 -21.83 29.28 -26.38
C THR A 591 -21.07 28.69 -27.56
N ALA A 592 -20.25 29.54 -28.18
CA ALA A 592 -19.33 29.11 -29.24
C ALA A 592 -17.97 29.80 -29.10
N GLY A 593 -16.96 29.13 -29.58
CA GLY A 593 -15.60 29.68 -29.69
C GLY A 593 -15.07 29.50 -31.11
N GLY A 594 -14.11 30.31 -31.51
CA GLY A 594 -13.55 30.27 -32.86
C GLY A 594 -12.07 30.69 -32.92
N LYS A 595 -11.62 30.94 -34.16
CA LYS A 595 -10.25 31.36 -34.44
C LYS A 595 -10.14 32.74 -35.12
N ASN A 596 -11.25 33.26 -35.62
CA ASN A 596 -11.32 34.51 -36.35
C ASN A 596 -12.02 35.60 -35.53
N THR A 597 -11.27 36.56 -35.00
CA THR A 597 -11.80 37.70 -34.22
C THR A 597 -12.44 38.75 -35.09
N GLU A 598 -12.03 38.87 -36.38
CA GLU A 598 -12.62 39.84 -37.30
C GLU A 598 -14.11 39.56 -37.61
N GLY A 599 -14.49 38.28 -37.55
CA GLY A 599 -15.86 37.83 -37.77
C GLY A 599 -16.82 38.08 -36.61
N LEU A 600 -16.40 38.67 -35.48
CA LEU A 600 -17.22 38.87 -34.30
C LEU A 600 -18.43 39.78 -34.56
N LYS A 601 -18.27 40.86 -35.39
CA LYS A 601 -19.37 41.76 -35.75
C LYS A 601 -20.42 41.07 -36.57
N ASP A 602 -20.01 40.27 -37.54
CA ASP A 602 -20.92 39.52 -38.41
C ASP A 602 -21.63 38.39 -37.62
N ALA A 603 -20.92 37.76 -36.71
CA ALA A 603 -21.51 36.76 -35.81
C ALA A 603 -22.59 37.38 -34.89
N LEU A 604 -22.34 38.59 -34.35
CA LEU A 604 -23.30 39.28 -33.51
C LEU A 604 -24.55 39.66 -34.33
N ALA A 605 -24.37 40.24 -35.52
CA ALA A 605 -25.47 40.57 -36.41
C ALA A 605 -26.31 39.34 -36.78
N LYS A 606 -25.63 38.21 -37.06
CA LYS A 606 -26.31 36.95 -37.39
C LYS A 606 -27.09 36.37 -36.20
N MET A 607 -26.57 36.44 -34.97
CA MET A 607 -27.32 36.04 -33.78
C MET A 607 -28.60 36.89 -33.60
N ILE A 608 -28.50 38.20 -33.80
CA ILE A 608 -29.65 39.11 -33.67
C ILE A 608 -30.69 38.81 -34.76
N GLU A 609 -30.25 38.65 -36.01
CA GLU A 609 -31.13 38.31 -37.14
C GLU A 609 -31.94 37.05 -36.84
N LEU A 610 -31.25 35.94 -36.48
CA LEU A 610 -31.88 34.65 -36.20
C LEU A 610 -32.82 34.74 -34.98
N GLY A 611 -32.43 35.50 -33.96
CA GLY A 611 -33.21 35.67 -32.75
C GLY A 611 -34.50 36.49 -32.93
N THR A 612 -34.50 37.46 -33.84
CA THR A 612 -35.62 38.38 -34.06
C THR A 612 -36.48 38.06 -35.29
N ALA A 613 -36.04 37.11 -36.13
CA ALA A 613 -36.83 36.52 -37.20
C ALA A 613 -37.93 35.60 -36.62
#